data_eaabe0a64df8aaa3bff6d7bf0d90f51c
#
_entry.id   eaabe0a64df8aaa3bff6d7bf0d90f51c
#
_cell.length_a   1.000
_cell.length_b   1.000
_cell.length_c   1.000
_cell.angle_alpha   90.00
_cell.angle_beta   90.00
_cell.angle_gamma   90.00
#
_symmetry.space_group_name_H-M   'P 1'
#
loop_
_entity.id
_entity.type
_entity.pdbx_description
1 polymer ?
#
loop_
_entity_poly.entity_id
_entity_poly.type
_entity_poly.pdbx_seq_one_letter_code
_entity_poly.pdbx_strand_id
1 'polypeptide(L)'
;MGLDIPGATGSCPDAAPLDESGAEDLLRGICFKTGPPRTVGVELEWLIHDRERPDLRVGQERLDSAVEAVRALPLSAALTFEPGGQLELSSQPAGSLMECVETTAADLAAVRATLGAAGLAPVGLGVDPWQAPRRRLREPRYEAMEAALDRTGPAGRAMMCTSASVQVCLDAGEEEPGPLGYGRRWQLAHLLGAVLVAAFANSPFQQGRRTGWRSTRQSLWADLDPGRTLAPGSGRPPREAWAAHVLDTTVLCIRCEEGPWNVPEGLTFREWIRTGSPRPPARADLDYHLTTLFPPVRPRGHLELRMIDAQSGPDGWLVPLAVATALFDDPEAAETVYRTVKPLAETSGAPAAPRNPLWTAAAREGLADPELRAAAIACFGAALPALERMGASGAVRDTVAAFTDRYVARGRCPADDLPEPGDLTARSLSADQSRLSGPNLLSGPSRLSDRTPPRPGKAASA
;
A
#
# COMPACT_ATOMS: atom_id res chain seq x y z
N MET A 1 -5.45 1.04 8.59
CA MET A 1 -5.91 1.36 9.95
C MET A 1 -4.86 2.28 10.57
N GLY A 2 -5.01 3.58 10.27
CA GLY A 2 -4.23 4.60 10.97
C GLY A 2 -4.49 4.39 12.46
N LEU A 3 -3.48 3.95 13.19
CA LEU A 3 -3.51 4.21 14.61
C LEU A 3 -3.53 5.74 14.73
N ASP A 4 -4.71 6.31 15.08
CA ASP A 4 -4.71 7.54 15.82
C ASP A 4 -3.82 7.28 17.02
N ILE A 5 -2.55 7.62 16.88
CA ILE A 5 -1.69 7.80 18.03
C ILE A 5 -2.20 9.12 18.59
N PRO A 6 -2.96 9.09 19.72
CA PRO A 6 -3.39 10.33 20.37
C PRO A 6 -2.10 11.12 20.52
N GLY A 7 -2.14 12.42 20.17
CA GLY A 7 -0.96 13.28 20.16
C GLY A 7 -0.11 13.03 21.39
N ALA A 8 0.96 12.30 21.23
CA ALA A 8 1.93 12.04 22.27
C ALA A 8 2.77 13.31 22.44
N THR A 9 2.13 14.32 22.97
CA THR A 9 2.79 15.42 23.64
C THR A 9 3.14 14.92 25.04
N GLY A 10 4.38 14.57 25.23
CA GLY A 10 4.92 14.23 26.54
C GLY A 10 5.82 13.01 26.46
N SER A 11 7.11 13.18 26.71
CA SER A 11 7.95 12.11 27.19
C SER A 11 7.25 11.53 28.42
N CYS A 12 6.83 10.26 28.36
CA CYS A 12 6.38 9.58 29.56
C CYS A 12 7.63 9.35 30.42
N PRO A 13 7.85 10.08 31.54
CA PRO A 13 9.07 9.99 32.34
C PRO A 13 9.26 8.62 33.00
N ASP A 14 8.22 7.76 33.01
CA ASP A 14 8.13 6.51 33.76
C ASP A 14 8.05 5.24 32.90
N ALA A 15 8.27 5.32 31.58
CA ALA A 15 8.31 4.10 30.77
C ALA A 15 9.63 3.37 30.99
N ALA A 16 9.59 2.14 31.51
CA ALA A 16 10.78 1.31 31.66
C ALA A 16 11.57 1.23 30.35
N PRO A 17 12.91 1.35 30.38
CA PRO A 17 13.73 1.19 29.21
C PRO A 17 13.47 -0.18 28.56
N LEU A 18 13.41 -0.20 27.23
CA LEU A 18 13.22 -1.42 26.46
C LEU A 18 14.57 -2.14 26.34
N ASP A 19 14.62 -3.40 26.73
CA ASP A 19 15.76 -4.26 26.46
C ASP A 19 15.56 -5.04 25.13
N GLU A 20 16.63 -5.70 24.68
CA GLU A 20 16.63 -6.39 23.40
C GLU A 20 15.67 -7.58 23.37
N SER A 21 15.59 -8.37 24.44
CA SER A 21 14.68 -9.51 24.56
C SER A 21 13.24 -9.06 24.57
N GLY A 22 12.91 -8.04 25.35
CA GLY A 22 11.57 -7.46 25.42
C GLY A 22 11.12 -6.85 24.09
N ALA A 23 12.05 -6.22 23.35
CA ALA A 23 11.78 -5.71 22.01
C ALA A 23 11.49 -6.84 21.02
N GLU A 24 12.29 -7.91 21.03
CA GLU A 24 12.05 -9.08 20.18
C GLU A 24 10.70 -9.75 20.48
N ASP A 25 10.38 -9.95 21.75
CA ASP A 25 9.13 -10.58 22.18
C ASP A 25 7.91 -9.73 21.81
N LEU A 26 8.00 -8.42 21.97
CA LEU A 26 6.95 -7.49 21.49
C LEU A 26 6.73 -7.62 19.99
N LEU A 27 7.81 -7.56 19.20
CA LEU A 27 7.73 -7.65 17.74
C LEU A 27 7.14 -8.97 17.28
N ARG A 28 7.56 -10.10 17.86
CA ARG A 28 7.01 -11.43 17.59
C ARG A 28 5.53 -11.52 17.93
N GLY A 29 5.10 -10.87 19.02
CA GLY A 29 3.72 -10.89 19.50
C GLY A 29 2.76 -10.04 18.67
N ILE A 30 3.24 -8.96 18.04
CA ILE A 30 2.35 -8.00 17.35
C ILE A 30 2.36 -8.12 15.82
N CYS A 31 3.40 -8.70 15.22
CA CYS A 31 3.59 -8.67 13.77
C CYS A 31 2.56 -9.50 13.00
N PHE A 32 2.11 -10.62 13.54
CA PHE A 32 1.08 -11.47 12.93
C PHE A 32 0.02 -11.79 13.98
N LYS A 33 -1.18 -11.24 13.83
CA LYS A 33 -2.37 -11.65 14.57
C LYS A 33 -3.01 -12.79 13.82
N THR A 34 -2.81 -14.00 14.32
CA THR A 34 -3.27 -15.22 13.66
C THR A 34 -4.74 -15.51 13.93
N GLY A 35 -5.40 -16.06 12.92
CA GLY A 35 -6.81 -16.44 12.91
C GLY A 35 -7.30 -16.69 11.48
N PRO A 36 -8.49 -17.27 11.30
CA PRO A 36 -9.06 -17.42 9.97
C PRO A 36 -9.17 -16.07 9.26
N PRO A 37 -8.73 -15.95 7.98
CA PRO A 37 -8.91 -14.74 7.20
C PRO A 37 -10.39 -14.34 7.12
N ARG A 38 -10.71 -13.12 7.53
CA ARG A 38 -12.09 -12.61 7.57
C ARG A 38 -12.20 -11.15 7.19
N THR A 39 -11.07 -10.42 7.22
CA THR A 39 -11.07 -8.99 6.98
C THR A 39 -10.12 -8.63 5.84
N VAL A 40 -10.53 -7.63 5.09
CA VAL A 40 -9.76 -7.03 4.02
C VAL A 40 -9.82 -5.51 4.15
N GLY A 41 -8.73 -4.85 3.76
CA GLY A 41 -8.65 -3.41 3.71
C GLY A 41 -7.78 -2.94 2.54
N VAL A 42 -7.87 -1.66 2.24
CA VAL A 42 -7.07 -1.03 1.19
C VAL A 42 -6.64 0.37 1.63
N GLU A 43 -5.38 0.70 1.36
CA GLU A 43 -4.87 2.07 1.44
C GLU A 43 -4.62 2.56 0.02
N LEU A 44 -5.17 3.71 -0.31
CA LEU A 44 -5.14 4.28 -1.65
C LEU A 44 -4.51 5.66 -1.60
N GLU A 45 -3.44 5.82 -2.36
CA GLU A 45 -2.74 7.09 -2.48
C GLU A 45 -2.97 7.69 -3.88
N TRP A 46 -3.11 9.03 -3.95
CA TRP A 46 -3.21 9.77 -5.20
C TRP A 46 -2.40 11.05 -5.17
N LEU A 47 -1.84 11.36 -6.33
CA LEU A 47 -1.24 12.65 -6.62
C LEU A 47 -2.36 13.68 -6.88
N ILE A 48 -2.27 14.88 -6.31
CA ILE A 48 -3.27 15.93 -6.52
C ILE A 48 -2.73 16.95 -7.52
N HIS A 49 -3.41 17.07 -8.65
CA HIS A 49 -3.05 17.98 -9.74
C HIS A 49 -4.20 18.91 -10.14
N ASP A 50 -3.84 20.04 -10.76
CA ASP A 50 -4.78 20.87 -11.49
C ASP A 50 -5.34 20.09 -12.69
N ARG A 51 -6.65 20.14 -12.92
CA ARG A 51 -7.31 19.36 -13.99
C ARG A 51 -6.90 19.78 -15.38
N GLU A 52 -6.65 21.08 -15.59
CA GLU A 52 -6.32 21.66 -16.90
C GLU A 52 -4.81 21.79 -17.11
N ARG A 53 -4.07 22.03 -16.03
CA ARG A 53 -2.62 22.26 -16.07
C ARG A 53 -1.89 21.39 -15.05
N PRO A 54 -1.85 20.08 -15.24
CA PRO A 54 -1.20 19.14 -14.30
C PRO A 54 0.32 19.33 -14.24
N ASP A 55 0.90 19.93 -15.29
CA ASP A 55 2.31 20.33 -15.35
C ASP A 55 2.65 21.45 -14.38
N LEU A 56 1.67 22.26 -14.00
CA LEU A 56 1.84 23.33 -13.03
C LEU A 56 1.55 22.85 -11.62
N ARG A 57 2.37 23.28 -10.69
CA ARG A 57 2.17 23.00 -9.28
C ARG A 57 0.95 23.73 -8.75
N VAL A 58 0.06 23.02 -8.08
CA VAL A 58 -1.09 23.62 -7.38
C VAL A 58 -0.57 24.59 -6.32
N GLY A 59 -1.11 25.82 -6.30
CA GLY A 59 -0.78 26.82 -5.27
C GLY A 59 -1.16 26.33 -3.87
N GLN A 60 -0.37 26.70 -2.87
CA GLN A 60 -0.54 26.20 -1.51
C GLN A 60 -1.93 26.52 -0.94
N GLU A 61 -2.37 27.78 -1.04
CA GLU A 61 -3.68 28.23 -0.53
C GLU A 61 -4.85 27.44 -1.14
N ARG A 62 -4.80 27.18 -2.47
CA ARG A 62 -5.84 26.41 -3.14
C ARG A 62 -5.83 24.95 -2.72
N LEU A 63 -4.63 24.38 -2.53
CA LEU A 63 -4.51 23.01 -2.03
C LEU A 63 -5.02 22.91 -0.59
N ASP A 64 -4.63 23.84 0.29
CA ASP A 64 -5.05 23.85 1.69
C ASP A 64 -6.56 23.96 1.80
N SER A 65 -7.19 24.84 1.01
CA SER A 65 -8.66 25.00 0.96
C SER A 65 -9.35 23.70 0.50
N ALA A 66 -8.79 23.01 -0.50
CA ALA A 66 -9.33 21.73 -0.98
C ALA A 66 -9.15 20.63 0.05
N VAL A 67 -8.00 20.57 0.72
CA VAL A 67 -7.70 19.63 1.82
C VAL A 67 -8.70 19.80 2.96
N GLU A 68 -8.96 21.03 3.41
CA GLU A 68 -9.96 21.31 4.46
C GLU A 68 -11.37 20.88 4.02
N ALA A 69 -11.75 21.12 2.77
CA ALA A 69 -13.04 20.67 2.26
C ALA A 69 -13.16 19.13 2.24
N VAL A 70 -12.08 18.41 1.88
CA VAL A 70 -12.06 16.94 1.92
C VAL A 70 -12.07 16.42 3.34
N ARG A 71 -11.36 17.05 4.28
CA ARG A 71 -11.38 16.67 5.70
C ARG A 71 -12.75 16.84 6.37
N ALA A 72 -13.58 17.75 5.85
CA ALA A 72 -14.93 17.95 6.34
C ALA A 72 -15.94 16.90 5.86
N LEU A 73 -15.55 16.00 4.93
CA LEU A 73 -16.42 14.93 4.45
C LEU A 73 -16.65 13.86 5.52
N PRO A 74 -17.85 13.30 5.63
CA PRO A 74 -18.16 12.20 6.53
C PRO A 74 -17.68 10.86 5.93
N LEU A 75 -16.36 10.70 5.79
CA LEU A 75 -15.76 9.50 5.23
C LEU A 75 -15.75 8.35 6.23
N SER A 76 -15.93 7.13 5.74
CA SER A 76 -15.71 5.90 6.52
C SER A 76 -14.22 5.59 6.66
N ALA A 77 -13.43 5.90 5.62
CA ALA A 77 -11.99 5.74 5.61
C ALA A 77 -11.28 6.82 6.44
N ALA A 78 -10.11 6.47 6.97
CA ALA A 78 -9.20 7.47 7.50
C ALA A 78 -8.54 8.24 6.34
N LEU A 79 -8.47 9.57 6.48
CA LEU A 79 -7.88 10.47 5.51
C LEU A 79 -6.57 11.01 6.04
N THR A 80 -5.50 10.80 5.29
CA THR A 80 -4.16 11.34 5.58
C THR A 80 -3.57 12.02 4.35
N PHE A 81 -2.47 12.73 4.56
CA PHE A 81 -1.70 13.35 3.49
C PHE A 81 -0.23 13.02 3.65
N GLU A 82 0.39 12.60 2.56
CA GLU A 82 1.80 12.30 2.48
C GLU A 82 2.67 13.57 2.36
N PRO A 83 3.99 13.51 2.65
CA PRO A 83 4.86 14.68 2.72
C PRO A 83 4.84 15.61 1.50
N GLY A 84 4.58 15.10 0.30
CA GLY A 84 4.44 15.88 -0.93
C GLY A 84 3.05 16.45 -1.17
N GLY A 85 2.08 16.12 -0.31
CA GLY A 85 0.68 16.50 -0.43
C GLY A 85 -0.17 15.47 -1.20
N GLN A 86 0.33 14.24 -1.36
CA GLN A 86 -0.48 13.14 -1.88
C GLN A 86 -1.59 12.84 -0.88
N LEU A 87 -2.79 12.57 -1.40
CA LEU A 87 -3.94 12.18 -0.58
C LEU A 87 -3.91 10.68 -0.37
N GLU A 88 -4.13 10.24 0.87
CA GLU A 88 -4.27 8.84 1.23
C GLU A 88 -5.63 8.59 1.88
N LEU A 89 -6.30 7.53 1.43
CA LEU A 89 -7.49 6.97 2.06
C LEU A 89 -7.19 5.56 2.54
N SER A 90 -7.28 5.34 3.85
CA SER A 90 -7.13 4.02 4.46
C SER A 90 -8.51 3.51 4.89
N SER A 91 -9.02 2.46 4.23
CA SER A 91 -10.31 1.87 4.56
C SER A 91 -10.35 1.32 5.99
N GLN A 92 -11.52 1.24 6.60
CA GLN A 92 -11.71 0.39 7.78
C GLN A 92 -11.58 -1.08 7.36
N PRO A 93 -11.15 -1.98 8.27
CA PRO A 93 -11.21 -3.41 8.03
C PRO A 93 -12.65 -3.84 7.72
N ALA A 94 -12.88 -4.38 6.53
CA ALA A 94 -14.20 -4.82 6.07
C ALA A 94 -14.34 -6.34 6.22
N GLY A 95 -15.52 -6.82 6.56
CA GLY A 95 -15.81 -8.24 6.76
C GLY A 95 -15.94 -9.03 5.45
N SER A 96 -15.82 -8.39 4.29
CA SER A 96 -15.80 -9.01 2.97
C SER A 96 -15.17 -8.08 1.92
N LEU A 97 -14.74 -8.66 0.80
CA LEU A 97 -14.27 -7.90 -0.35
C LEU A 97 -15.34 -6.89 -0.83
N MET A 98 -16.60 -7.31 -0.91
CA MET A 98 -17.67 -6.43 -1.42
C MET A 98 -17.95 -5.26 -0.50
N GLU A 99 -17.94 -5.46 0.81
CA GLU A 99 -18.08 -4.38 1.79
C GLU A 99 -16.92 -3.37 1.67
N CYS A 100 -15.68 -3.85 1.52
CA CYS A 100 -14.51 -2.99 1.29
C CYS A 100 -14.65 -2.20 -0.01
N VAL A 101 -15.11 -2.84 -1.09
CA VAL A 101 -15.33 -2.19 -2.39
C VAL A 101 -16.40 -1.10 -2.29
N GLU A 102 -17.55 -1.39 -1.71
CA GLU A 102 -18.70 -0.48 -1.64
C GLU A 102 -18.38 0.76 -0.79
N THR A 103 -17.79 0.56 0.40
CA THR A 103 -17.43 1.67 1.30
C THR A 103 -16.33 2.54 0.70
N THR A 104 -15.28 1.94 0.15
CA THR A 104 -14.18 2.68 -0.48
C THR A 104 -14.65 3.45 -1.72
N ALA A 105 -15.50 2.85 -2.56
CA ALA A 105 -16.05 3.50 -3.74
C ALA A 105 -16.89 4.73 -3.36
N ALA A 106 -17.70 4.65 -2.30
CA ALA A 106 -18.51 5.77 -1.81
C ALA A 106 -17.63 6.94 -1.32
N ASP A 107 -16.63 6.64 -0.49
CA ASP A 107 -15.69 7.65 0.03
C ASP A 107 -14.91 8.31 -1.12
N LEU A 108 -14.42 7.51 -2.05
CA LEU A 108 -13.66 8.00 -3.19
C LEU A 108 -14.50 8.88 -4.13
N ALA A 109 -15.78 8.55 -4.33
CA ALA A 109 -16.69 9.39 -5.10
C ALA A 109 -16.90 10.77 -4.45
N ALA A 110 -17.06 10.83 -3.13
CA ALA A 110 -17.18 12.07 -2.37
C ALA A 110 -15.89 12.92 -2.46
N VAL A 111 -14.72 12.30 -2.29
CA VAL A 111 -13.42 12.98 -2.42
C VAL A 111 -13.22 13.55 -3.82
N ARG A 112 -13.49 12.77 -4.86
CA ARG A 112 -13.37 13.21 -6.26
C ARG A 112 -14.30 14.37 -6.60
N ALA A 113 -15.54 14.32 -6.12
CA ALA A 113 -16.49 15.42 -6.33
C ALA A 113 -16.00 16.71 -5.66
N THR A 114 -15.49 16.62 -4.43
CA THR A 114 -14.98 17.78 -3.68
C THR A 114 -13.73 18.37 -4.32
N LEU A 115 -12.75 17.54 -4.69
CA LEU A 115 -11.56 17.99 -5.43
C LEU A 115 -11.94 18.59 -6.78
N GLY A 116 -12.88 17.95 -7.49
CA GLY A 116 -13.38 18.43 -8.78
C GLY A 116 -14.01 19.81 -8.71
N ALA A 117 -14.76 20.13 -7.63
CA ALA A 117 -15.33 21.46 -7.40
C ALA A 117 -14.23 22.53 -7.20
N ALA A 118 -13.07 22.14 -6.67
CA ALA A 118 -11.88 23.00 -6.56
C ALA A 118 -11.04 23.04 -7.86
N GLY A 119 -11.49 22.39 -8.96
CA GLY A 119 -10.72 22.27 -10.21
C GLY A 119 -9.49 21.37 -10.10
N LEU A 120 -9.46 20.48 -9.09
CA LEU A 120 -8.39 19.54 -8.87
C LEU A 120 -8.82 18.10 -9.27
N ALA A 121 -7.84 17.23 -9.49
CA ALA A 121 -8.07 15.83 -9.78
C ALA A 121 -7.09 14.96 -9.00
N PRO A 122 -7.55 13.85 -8.38
CA PRO A 122 -6.67 12.81 -7.90
C PRO A 122 -6.19 11.96 -9.08
N VAL A 123 -4.87 11.84 -9.21
CA VAL A 123 -4.20 11.12 -10.29
C VAL A 123 -3.55 9.86 -9.73
N GLY A 124 -3.96 8.69 -10.24
CA GLY A 124 -3.46 7.39 -9.83
C GLY A 124 -2.28 6.94 -10.69
N LEU A 125 -1.10 7.46 -10.44
CA LEU A 125 0.16 7.02 -11.03
C LEU A 125 1.16 6.70 -9.91
N GLY A 126 2.01 5.70 -10.12
CA GLY A 126 2.99 5.31 -9.10
C GLY A 126 4.05 6.37 -8.80
N VAL A 127 4.35 7.26 -9.75
CA VAL A 127 5.24 8.43 -9.59
C VAL A 127 4.65 9.60 -10.34
N ASP A 128 4.80 10.80 -9.77
CA ASP A 128 4.41 12.05 -10.42
C ASP A 128 5.20 12.25 -11.72
N PRO A 129 4.51 12.29 -12.87
CA PRO A 129 5.20 12.41 -14.15
C PRO A 129 5.75 13.81 -14.42
N TRP A 130 5.25 14.85 -13.76
CA TRP A 130 5.55 16.24 -14.05
C TRP A 130 6.41 16.95 -13.01
N GLN A 131 6.09 16.74 -11.73
CA GLN A 131 6.62 17.56 -10.64
C GLN A 131 7.95 17.03 -10.10
N ALA A 132 8.88 17.96 -9.85
CA ALA A 132 10.07 17.65 -9.06
C ALA A 132 9.66 17.41 -7.60
N PRO A 133 10.35 16.49 -6.88
CA PRO A 133 10.07 16.20 -5.48
C PRO A 133 10.18 17.46 -4.62
N ARG A 134 9.13 17.75 -3.85
CA ARG A 134 9.10 18.86 -2.91
C ARG A 134 8.22 18.54 -1.73
N ARG A 135 8.77 18.59 -0.53
CA ARG A 135 8.02 18.44 0.70
C ARG A 135 7.10 19.65 0.95
N ARG A 136 5.85 19.39 1.26
CA ARG A 136 4.82 20.37 1.64
C ARG A 136 4.54 20.35 3.13
N LEU A 137 4.50 19.18 3.76
CA LEU A 137 4.29 19.04 5.19
C LEU A 137 5.57 19.36 5.95
N ARG A 138 5.44 20.23 6.96
CA ARG A 138 6.59 20.76 7.75
C ARG A 138 6.58 20.20 9.17
N GLU A 139 6.41 18.89 9.29
CA GLU A 139 6.47 18.22 10.59
C GLU A 139 7.92 17.77 10.89
N PRO A 140 8.35 17.76 12.19
CA PRO A 140 9.69 17.30 12.57
C PRO A 140 10.06 15.91 12.05
N ARG A 141 9.06 15.01 11.98
CA ARG A 141 9.21 13.69 11.36
C ARG A 141 9.73 13.77 9.94
N TYR A 142 9.07 14.56 9.10
CA TYR A 142 9.39 14.63 7.68
C TYR A 142 10.66 15.41 7.41
N GLU A 143 11.04 16.33 8.31
CA GLU A 143 12.33 17.02 8.27
C GLU A 143 13.48 16.04 8.54
N ALA A 144 13.36 15.25 9.60
CA ALA A 144 14.34 14.23 9.94
C ALA A 144 14.43 13.14 8.87
N MET A 145 13.28 12.72 8.33
CA MET A 145 13.20 11.72 7.27
C MET A 145 13.88 12.21 5.99
N GLU A 146 13.60 13.44 5.56
CA GLU A 146 14.26 14.05 4.40
C GLU A 146 15.77 14.12 4.60
N ALA A 147 16.22 14.63 5.75
CA ALA A 147 17.64 14.73 6.08
C ALA A 147 18.35 13.36 6.12
N ALA A 148 17.67 12.32 6.63
CA ALA A 148 18.23 10.97 6.68
C ALA A 148 18.33 10.34 5.28
N LEU A 149 17.28 10.45 4.47
CA LEU A 149 17.21 9.86 3.14
C LEU A 149 18.10 10.58 2.12
N ASP A 150 18.30 11.89 2.25
CA ASP A 150 19.20 12.64 1.38
C ASP A 150 20.67 12.18 1.44
N ARG A 151 21.06 11.50 2.53
CA ARG A 151 22.42 10.92 2.66
C ARG A 151 22.68 9.82 1.63
N THR A 152 21.63 9.12 1.20
CA THR A 152 21.72 8.01 0.26
C THR A 152 21.39 8.41 -1.19
N GLY A 153 21.02 9.67 -1.45
CA GLY A 153 20.76 10.18 -2.78
C GLY A 153 19.33 10.73 -2.98
N PRO A 154 18.96 11.08 -4.21
CA PRO A 154 17.71 11.79 -4.51
C PRO A 154 16.46 10.90 -4.44
N ALA A 155 16.59 9.57 -4.40
CA ALA A 155 15.47 8.63 -4.41
C ALA A 155 14.54 8.83 -3.20
N GLY A 156 15.11 9.20 -2.04
CA GLY A 156 14.35 9.45 -0.81
C GLY A 156 13.32 10.56 -0.96
N ARG A 157 13.70 11.71 -1.50
CA ARG A 157 12.76 12.80 -1.74
C ARG A 157 11.71 12.44 -2.79
N ALA A 158 12.09 11.71 -3.83
CA ALA A 158 11.16 11.24 -4.86
C ALA A 158 10.13 10.29 -4.25
N MET A 159 10.55 9.33 -3.44
CA MET A 159 9.67 8.42 -2.69
C MET A 159 8.69 9.20 -1.81
N MET A 160 9.20 10.09 -0.95
CA MET A 160 8.37 10.85 0.00
C MET A 160 7.35 11.76 -0.67
N CYS A 161 7.74 12.42 -1.77
CA CYS A 161 7.00 13.60 -2.25
C CYS A 161 6.32 13.40 -3.60
N THR A 162 6.61 12.32 -4.33
CA THR A 162 6.12 12.13 -5.69
C THR A 162 5.62 10.73 -5.98
N SER A 163 5.59 9.82 -5.00
CA SER A 163 5.06 8.47 -5.21
C SER A 163 3.65 8.31 -4.67
N ALA A 164 2.92 7.35 -5.26
CA ALA A 164 1.62 6.91 -4.79
C ALA A 164 1.40 5.42 -5.10
N SER A 165 0.61 4.74 -4.26
CA SER A 165 0.41 3.30 -4.31
C SER A 165 -1.03 2.84 -4.06
N VAL A 166 -1.28 1.57 -4.38
CA VAL A 166 -2.38 0.78 -3.82
C VAL A 166 -1.77 -0.22 -2.87
N GLN A 167 -2.16 -0.18 -1.60
CA GLN A 167 -1.70 -1.13 -0.59
C GLN A 167 -2.90 -1.99 -0.16
N VAL A 168 -2.75 -3.32 -0.28
CA VAL A 168 -3.82 -4.25 0.09
C VAL A 168 -3.49 -4.86 1.45
N CYS A 169 -4.43 -4.74 2.38
CA CYS A 169 -4.32 -5.22 3.75
C CYS A 169 -5.14 -6.49 3.91
N LEU A 170 -4.50 -7.60 4.29
CA LEU A 170 -5.09 -8.93 4.43
C LEU A 170 -4.76 -9.50 5.79
N ASP A 171 -5.67 -10.24 6.41
CA ASP A 171 -5.36 -10.94 7.66
C ASP A 171 -4.08 -11.76 7.56
N ALA A 172 -3.36 -11.89 8.67
CA ALA A 172 -2.10 -12.67 8.69
C ALA A 172 -2.32 -14.13 8.34
N GLY A 173 -3.48 -14.69 8.66
CA GLY A 173 -3.84 -16.08 8.43
C GLY A 173 -3.82 -16.92 9.71
N GLU A 174 -4.07 -18.20 9.54
CA GLU A 174 -4.17 -19.16 10.63
C GLU A 174 -2.80 -19.46 11.26
N GLU A 175 -2.79 -19.87 12.53
CA GLU A 175 -1.55 -20.34 13.18
C GLU A 175 -1.10 -21.68 12.60
N GLU A 176 -2.07 -22.53 12.24
CA GLU A 176 -1.81 -23.86 11.72
C GLU A 176 -1.22 -23.82 10.30
N PRO A 177 -0.33 -24.78 9.97
CA PRO A 177 0.20 -24.90 8.61
C PRO A 177 -0.90 -25.22 7.59
N GLY A 178 -0.88 -24.52 6.46
CA GLY A 178 -1.85 -24.73 5.37
C GLY A 178 -1.83 -23.58 4.37
N PRO A 179 -2.67 -23.63 3.32
CA PRO A 179 -2.77 -22.54 2.34
C PRO A 179 -3.12 -21.20 2.97
N LEU A 180 -3.92 -21.21 4.04
CA LEU A 180 -4.31 -20.01 4.79
C LEU A 180 -3.46 -19.77 6.04
N GLY A 181 -2.45 -20.60 6.33
CA GLY A 181 -1.55 -20.45 7.46
C GLY A 181 -0.64 -19.22 7.27
N TYR A 182 -0.39 -18.46 8.37
CA TYR A 182 0.37 -17.18 8.32
C TYR A 182 1.75 -17.33 7.69
N GLY A 183 2.45 -18.44 7.95
CA GLY A 183 3.76 -18.70 7.36
C GLY A 183 3.69 -18.89 5.84
N ARG A 184 2.66 -19.58 5.33
CA ARG A 184 2.42 -19.75 3.89
C ARG A 184 2.01 -18.44 3.24
N ARG A 185 1.12 -17.68 3.87
CA ARG A 185 0.67 -16.36 3.37
C ARG A 185 1.83 -15.36 3.33
N TRP A 186 2.69 -15.34 4.35
CA TRP A 186 3.91 -14.54 4.35
C TRP A 186 4.83 -14.88 3.18
N GLN A 187 5.09 -16.18 2.95
CA GLN A 187 5.87 -16.62 1.80
C GLN A 187 5.21 -16.22 0.48
N LEU A 188 3.91 -16.47 0.33
CA LEU A 188 3.16 -16.12 -0.87
C LEU A 188 3.23 -14.63 -1.18
N ALA A 189 3.13 -13.76 -0.18
CA ALA A 189 3.21 -12.31 -0.36
C ALA A 189 4.54 -11.87 -0.99
N HIS A 190 5.64 -12.48 -0.58
CA HIS A 190 6.95 -12.19 -1.15
C HIS A 190 7.16 -12.83 -2.54
N LEU A 191 6.68 -14.04 -2.74
CA LEU A 191 6.80 -14.77 -4.01
C LEU A 191 5.96 -14.11 -5.11
N LEU A 192 4.74 -13.70 -4.78
CA LEU A 192 3.80 -13.07 -5.71
C LEU A 192 4.18 -11.62 -6.06
N GLY A 193 5.01 -10.99 -5.22
CA GLY A 193 5.31 -9.57 -5.33
C GLY A 193 5.80 -9.12 -6.69
N ALA A 194 6.71 -9.86 -7.33
CA ALA A 194 7.21 -9.52 -8.66
C ALA A 194 6.12 -9.60 -9.74
N VAL A 195 5.19 -10.56 -9.63
CA VAL A 195 4.05 -10.70 -10.55
C VAL A 195 3.10 -9.51 -10.41
N LEU A 196 2.81 -9.08 -9.16
CA LEU A 196 1.98 -7.91 -8.90
C LEU A 196 2.64 -6.63 -9.40
N VAL A 197 3.95 -6.46 -9.19
CA VAL A 197 4.71 -5.32 -9.76
C VAL A 197 4.59 -5.31 -11.28
N ALA A 198 4.81 -6.44 -11.94
CA ALA A 198 4.76 -6.52 -13.40
C ALA A 198 3.37 -6.24 -13.97
N ALA A 199 2.31 -6.77 -13.32
CA ALA A 199 0.93 -6.62 -13.78
C ALA A 199 0.39 -5.20 -13.57
N PHE A 200 0.79 -4.53 -12.47
CA PHE A 200 0.24 -3.23 -12.05
C PHE A 200 1.24 -2.08 -12.18
N ALA A 201 2.36 -2.27 -12.91
CA ALA A 201 3.29 -1.20 -13.19
C ALA A 201 2.59 -0.02 -13.89
N ASN A 202 2.69 1.17 -13.31
CA ASN A 202 1.96 2.37 -13.76
C ASN A 202 2.71 3.67 -13.46
N SER A 203 4.03 3.69 -13.66
CA SER A 203 4.86 4.87 -13.44
C SER A 203 6.06 4.95 -14.40
N PRO A 204 5.84 5.07 -15.73
CA PRO A 204 6.93 5.07 -16.71
C PRO A 204 7.62 6.42 -16.85
N PHE A 205 7.16 7.45 -16.13
CA PHE A 205 7.64 8.82 -16.28
C PHE A 205 8.12 9.42 -14.98
N GLN A 206 9.06 10.35 -15.06
CA GLN A 206 9.50 11.22 -13.98
C GLN A 206 9.98 12.55 -14.57
N GLN A 207 9.51 13.68 -14.02
CA GLN A 207 9.90 15.03 -14.45
C GLN A 207 9.83 15.25 -15.97
N GLY A 208 8.74 14.86 -16.60
CA GLY A 208 8.47 15.04 -18.02
C GLY A 208 9.23 14.10 -18.95
N ARG A 209 9.87 13.03 -18.45
CA ARG A 209 10.70 12.11 -19.26
C ARG A 209 10.36 10.66 -18.99
N ARG A 210 10.46 9.83 -20.03
CA ARG A 210 10.45 8.36 -19.85
C ARG A 210 11.73 7.94 -19.12
N THR A 211 11.57 7.07 -18.12
CA THR A 211 12.66 6.59 -17.28
C THR A 211 13.30 5.31 -17.79
N GLY A 212 12.62 4.60 -18.68
CA GLY A 212 12.99 3.25 -19.12
C GLY A 212 12.45 2.14 -18.21
N TRP A 213 11.68 2.49 -17.19
CA TRP A 213 10.97 1.56 -16.30
C TRP A 213 9.46 1.65 -16.54
N ARG A 214 8.73 0.56 -16.38
CA ARG A 214 7.27 0.57 -16.31
C ARG A 214 6.77 0.95 -14.91
N SER A 215 7.53 0.55 -13.88
CA SER A 215 7.38 1.07 -12.52
C SER A 215 8.65 1.77 -12.05
N THR A 216 8.74 3.07 -12.28
CA THR A 216 9.80 3.92 -11.72
C THR A 216 9.74 3.94 -10.19
N ARG A 217 8.53 3.79 -9.62
CA ARG A 217 8.36 3.71 -8.17
C ARG A 217 9.19 2.56 -7.58
N GLN A 218 9.19 1.40 -8.19
CA GLN A 218 9.97 0.26 -7.70
C GLN A 218 11.49 0.48 -7.85
N SER A 219 11.94 1.18 -8.89
CA SER A 219 13.36 1.57 -9.00
C SER A 219 13.77 2.53 -7.88
N LEU A 220 12.91 3.50 -7.52
CA LEU A 220 13.17 4.39 -6.39
C LEU A 220 13.30 3.60 -5.07
N TRP A 221 12.41 2.62 -4.83
CA TRP A 221 12.49 1.75 -3.64
C TRP A 221 13.78 0.93 -3.60
N ALA A 222 14.26 0.45 -4.74
CA ALA A 222 15.52 -0.28 -4.84
C ALA A 222 16.74 0.61 -4.52
N ASP A 223 16.66 1.92 -4.74
CA ASP A 223 17.74 2.86 -4.50
C ASP A 223 17.75 3.45 -3.07
N LEU A 224 16.75 3.13 -2.25
CA LEU A 224 16.68 3.58 -0.86
C LEU A 224 17.56 2.75 0.07
N ASP A 225 17.59 3.14 1.37
CA ASP A 225 18.24 2.39 2.44
C ASP A 225 17.81 0.91 2.45
N PRO A 226 18.73 -0.04 2.20
CA PRO A 226 18.41 -1.46 2.11
C PRO A 226 17.77 -2.03 3.38
N GLY A 227 18.22 -1.61 4.55
CA GLY A 227 17.65 -2.06 5.83
C GLY A 227 16.16 -1.72 5.94
N ARG A 228 15.73 -0.68 5.25
CA ARG A 228 14.36 -0.14 5.33
C ARG A 228 13.44 -0.68 4.25
N THR A 229 13.97 -0.99 3.06
CA THR A 229 13.17 -1.31 1.88
C THR A 229 13.31 -2.75 1.38
N LEU A 230 14.33 -3.48 1.80
CA LEU A 230 14.46 -4.89 1.43
C LEU A 230 13.47 -5.76 2.20
N ALA A 231 13.04 -6.84 1.56
CA ALA A 231 12.29 -7.89 2.24
C ALA A 231 13.18 -8.56 3.30
N PRO A 232 12.63 -8.93 4.47
CA PRO A 232 13.36 -9.69 5.47
C PRO A 232 13.91 -11.00 4.92
N GLY A 233 15.07 -11.44 5.45
CA GLY A 233 15.72 -12.68 5.00
C GLY A 233 14.83 -13.93 5.19
N SER A 234 14.85 -14.83 4.23
CA SER A 234 14.00 -16.03 4.19
C SER A 234 14.51 -17.22 5.05
N GLY A 235 15.66 -17.10 5.69
CA GLY A 235 16.31 -18.21 6.42
C GLY A 235 15.81 -18.44 7.84
N ARG A 236 14.80 -17.68 8.31
CA ARG A 236 14.23 -17.75 9.68
C ARG A 236 12.70 -17.85 9.61
N PRO A 237 12.06 -18.38 10.69
CA PRO A 237 10.61 -18.26 10.82
C PRO A 237 10.14 -16.80 10.69
N PRO A 238 8.94 -16.53 10.13
CA PRO A 238 8.51 -15.16 9.79
C PRO A 238 8.56 -14.16 10.96
N ARG A 239 8.14 -14.56 12.16
CA ARG A 239 8.16 -13.69 13.35
C ARG A 239 9.59 -13.31 13.76
N GLU A 240 10.51 -14.26 13.67
CA GLU A 240 11.94 -14.04 13.99
C GLU A 240 12.63 -13.21 12.90
N ALA A 241 12.33 -13.49 11.62
CA ALA A 241 12.86 -12.74 10.49
C ALA A 241 12.46 -11.27 10.58
N TRP A 242 11.19 -11.01 10.90
CA TRP A 242 10.68 -9.65 11.06
C TRP A 242 11.29 -8.94 12.27
N ALA A 243 11.35 -9.59 13.45
CA ALA A 243 11.93 -8.99 14.64
C ALA A 243 13.40 -8.60 14.42
N ALA A 244 14.20 -9.51 13.83
CA ALA A 244 15.58 -9.22 13.48
C ALA A 244 15.70 -8.05 12.49
N HIS A 245 14.87 -8.05 11.42
CA HIS A 245 14.86 -6.99 10.42
C HIS A 245 14.57 -5.62 11.05
N VAL A 246 13.56 -5.52 11.92
CA VAL A 246 13.21 -4.26 12.61
C VAL A 246 14.36 -3.77 13.47
N LEU A 247 14.92 -4.65 14.30
CA LEU A 247 15.99 -4.26 15.24
C LEU A 247 17.30 -3.91 14.55
N ASP A 248 17.60 -4.56 13.44
CA ASP A 248 18.85 -4.34 12.68
C ASP A 248 18.73 -3.20 11.65
N THR A 249 17.52 -2.63 11.47
CA THR A 249 17.32 -1.45 10.63
C THR A 249 17.73 -0.17 11.35
N THR A 250 18.32 0.75 10.61
CA THR A 250 18.72 2.08 11.12
C THR A 250 17.51 2.88 11.58
N VAL A 251 17.64 3.61 12.68
CA VAL A 251 16.64 4.54 13.19
C VAL A 251 16.56 5.75 12.27
N LEU A 252 15.36 6.13 11.85
CA LEU A 252 15.16 7.28 10.97
C LEU A 252 15.12 8.60 11.72
N CYS A 253 14.48 8.59 12.88
CA CYS A 253 14.35 9.76 13.76
C CYS A 253 14.12 9.32 15.21
N ILE A 254 14.56 10.15 16.15
CA ILE A 254 14.28 10.02 17.58
C ILE A 254 13.45 11.21 18.01
N ARG A 255 12.23 10.93 18.49
CA ARG A 255 11.31 11.98 18.94
C ARG A 255 11.87 12.70 20.15
N CYS A 256 11.82 14.01 20.15
CA CYS A 256 12.14 14.89 21.26
C CYS A 256 11.13 16.04 21.31
N GLU A 257 10.95 16.62 22.51
CA GLU A 257 10.01 17.73 22.72
C GLU A 257 10.52 19.01 22.06
N GLU A 258 11.81 19.24 22.12
CA GLU A 258 12.44 20.42 21.54
C GLU A 258 13.62 20.02 20.64
N GLY A 259 13.79 20.73 19.53
CA GLY A 259 14.90 20.52 18.60
C GLY A 259 14.63 19.51 17.50
N PRO A 260 15.62 19.24 16.65
CA PRO A 260 15.49 18.34 15.50
C PRO A 260 15.46 16.87 15.94
N TRP A 261 14.65 16.06 15.26
CA TRP A 261 14.56 14.62 15.50
C TRP A 261 15.65 13.79 14.80
N ASN A 262 16.74 14.44 14.41
CA ASN A 262 17.85 13.80 13.71
C ASN A 262 18.56 12.77 14.58
N VAL A 263 19.09 11.75 13.92
CA VAL A 263 19.82 10.65 14.56
C VAL A 263 21.26 10.55 14.06
N PRO A 264 22.17 9.94 14.84
CA PRO A 264 23.49 9.55 14.35
C PRO A 264 23.36 8.63 13.12
N GLU A 265 24.29 8.80 12.18
CA GLU A 265 24.32 7.95 10.98
C GLU A 265 24.64 6.50 11.36
N GLY A 266 23.92 5.56 10.76
CA GLY A 266 24.13 4.13 10.96
C GLY A 266 23.58 3.55 12.26
N LEU A 267 23.01 4.35 13.16
CA LEU A 267 22.45 3.85 14.42
C LEU A 267 21.27 2.91 14.13
N THR A 268 21.45 1.61 14.38
CA THR A 268 20.35 0.63 14.35
C THR A 268 19.53 0.71 15.63
N PHE A 269 18.27 0.19 15.58
CA PHE A 269 17.44 0.16 16.79
C PHE A 269 18.06 -0.74 17.87
N ARG A 270 18.69 -1.85 17.47
CA ARG A 270 19.43 -2.76 18.37
C ARG A 270 20.60 -2.06 19.05
N GLU A 271 21.38 -1.30 18.31
CA GLU A 271 22.49 -0.52 18.89
C GLU A 271 21.98 0.58 19.81
N TRP A 272 20.87 1.21 19.48
CA TRP A 272 20.24 2.18 20.36
C TRP A 272 19.83 1.58 21.70
N ILE A 273 19.23 0.38 21.71
CA ILE A 273 18.93 -0.37 22.95
C ILE A 273 20.21 -0.63 23.75
N ARG A 274 21.27 -1.13 23.09
CA ARG A 274 22.51 -1.52 23.75
C ARG A 274 23.31 -0.36 24.34
N THR A 275 23.33 0.76 23.64
CA THR A 275 24.08 1.95 24.05
C THR A 275 23.29 2.87 24.99
N GLY A 276 21.97 2.86 24.89
CA GLY A 276 21.12 3.79 25.60
C GLY A 276 21.33 5.27 25.22
N SER A 277 22.01 5.55 24.12
CA SER A 277 22.35 6.92 23.68
C SER A 277 21.60 7.30 22.39
N PRO A 278 21.06 8.52 22.31
CA PRO A 278 21.14 9.70 23.20
C PRO A 278 20.30 9.60 24.48
N ARG A 279 19.38 8.70 24.56
CA ARG A 279 18.62 8.26 25.73
C ARG A 279 18.23 6.80 25.54
N PRO A 280 17.90 6.05 26.60
CA PRO A 280 17.35 4.70 26.44
C PRO A 280 16.03 4.74 25.64
N PRO A 281 15.84 3.82 24.67
CA PRO A 281 14.59 3.73 23.94
C PRO A 281 13.49 3.10 24.79
N ALA A 282 12.26 3.57 24.60
CA ALA A 282 11.07 3.03 25.21
C ALA A 282 10.24 2.27 24.15
N ARG A 283 9.19 1.55 24.59
CA ARG A 283 8.24 0.90 23.69
C ARG A 283 7.66 1.85 22.64
N ALA A 284 7.29 3.07 23.03
CA ALA A 284 6.76 4.06 22.10
C ALA A 284 7.73 4.47 20.99
N ASP A 285 9.05 4.31 21.21
CA ASP A 285 10.07 4.52 20.18
C ASP A 285 10.10 3.34 19.20
N LEU A 286 9.93 2.10 19.68
CA LEU A 286 9.81 0.92 18.83
C LEU A 286 8.55 0.99 17.96
N ASP A 287 7.40 1.32 18.56
CA ASP A 287 6.15 1.48 17.83
C ASP A 287 6.28 2.56 16.74
N TYR A 288 7.00 3.64 17.05
CA TYR A 288 7.28 4.70 16.08
C TYR A 288 8.27 4.26 14.98
N HIS A 289 9.33 3.55 15.35
CA HIS A 289 10.31 3.00 14.41
C HIS A 289 9.65 2.09 13.36
N LEU A 290 8.68 1.26 13.77
CA LEU A 290 7.90 0.41 12.87
C LEU A 290 7.18 1.20 11.77
N THR A 291 6.76 2.43 12.05
CA THR A 291 6.12 3.30 11.04
C THR A 291 7.08 3.85 10.00
N THR A 292 8.38 3.67 10.18
CA THR A 292 9.44 4.17 9.28
C THR A 292 10.06 3.08 8.41
N LEU A 293 9.51 1.87 8.41
CA LEU A 293 9.96 0.74 7.61
C LEU A 293 9.06 0.58 6.37
N PHE A 294 9.67 0.42 5.22
CA PHE A 294 8.98 0.41 3.92
C PHE A 294 9.28 -0.84 3.08
N PRO A 295 9.29 -2.07 3.65
CA PRO A 295 9.51 -3.27 2.88
C PRO A 295 8.35 -3.53 1.91
N PRO A 296 8.52 -4.40 0.91
CA PRO A 296 7.44 -4.77 -0.01
C PRO A 296 6.19 -5.34 0.66
N VAL A 297 6.39 -6.06 1.77
CA VAL A 297 5.35 -6.60 2.63
C VAL A 297 5.65 -6.21 4.06
N ARG A 298 4.72 -5.50 4.71
CA ARG A 298 4.85 -5.07 6.10
C ARG A 298 3.82 -5.78 6.98
N PRO A 299 4.27 -6.56 7.99
CA PRO A 299 3.34 -7.17 8.94
C PRO A 299 3.02 -6.17 10.07
N ARG A 300 1.73 -5.90 10.27
CA ARG A 300 1.18 -5.01 11.30
C ARG A 300 0.03 -5.67 12.06
N GLY A 301 0.20 -6.95 12.42
CA GLY A 301 -0.89 -7.81 12.85
C GLY A 301 -1.62 -8.44 11.66
N HIS A 302 -1.62 -7.79 10.53
CA HIS A 302 -2.08 -8.22 9.21
C HIS A 302 -0.92 -8.09 8.20
N LEU A 303 -1.10 -8.56 6.98
CA LEU A 303 -0.15 -8.37 5.88
C LEU A 303 -0.56 -7.15 5.07
N GLU A 304 0.35 -6.22 4.90
CA GLU A 304 0.19 -5.04 4.06
C GLU A 304 1.07 -5.19 2.82
N LEU A 305 0.44 -5.40 1.67
CA LEU A 305 1.11 -5.53 0.38
C LEU A 305 1.34 -4.14 -0.21
N ARG A 306 2.59 -3.68 -0.29
CA ARG A 306 2.96 -2.28 -0.58
C ARG A 306 3.54 -2.05 -1.98
N MET A 307 3.68 -3.10 -2.78
CA MET A 307 4.43 -3.07 -4.03
C MET A 307 3.66 -2.52 -5.24
N ILE A 308 2.35 -2.34 -5.14
CA ILE A 308 1.51 -2.00 -6.29
C ILE A 308 1.50 -0.48 -6.52
N ASP A 309 1.80 -0.03 -7.74
CA ASP A 309 1.68 1.38 -8.12
C ASP A 309 0.23 1.85 -8.03
N ALA A 310 0.00 3.12 -7.72
CA ALA A 310 -1.32 3.73 -7.82
C ALA A 310 -1.88 3.55 -9.24
N GLN A 311 -3.17 3.29 -9.34
CA GLN A 311 -3.84 2.95 -10.59
C GLN A 311 -4.76 4.08 -11.06
N SER A 312 -4.72 4.35 -12.34
CA SER A 312 -5.50 5.41 -12.96
C SER A 312 -7.00 5.05 -13.11
N GLY A 313 -7.83 6.08 -13.26
CA GLY A 313 -9.26 5.93 -13.47
C GLY A 313 -10.09 5.77 -12.19
N PRO A 314 -11.42 5.79 -12.33
CA PRO A 314 -12.33 5.73 -11.19
C PRO A 314 -12.24 4.40 -10.42
N ASP A 315 -12.02 3.29 -11.12
CA ASP A 315 -12.06 1.93 -10.57
C ASP A 315 -10.72 1.20 -10.70
N GLY A 316 -9.62 1.89 -11.06
CA GLY A 316 -8.30 1.28 -11.25
C GLY A 316 -7.78 0.53 -10.01
N TRP A 317 -8.11 1.03 -8.81
CA TRP A 317 -7.77 0.43 -7.53
C TRP A 317 -8.49 -0.90 -7.24
N LEU A 318 -9.63 -1.15 -7.90
CA LEU A 318 -10.48 -2.32 -7.66
C LEU A 318 -9.78 -3.62 -8.06
N VAL A 319 -9.10 -3.63 -9.20
CA VAL A 319 -8.48 -4.86 -9.72
C VAL A 319 -7.36 -5.38 -8.80
N PRO A 320 -6.38 -4.56 -8.37
CA PRO A 320 -5.37 -5.05 -7.42
C PRO A 320 -5.96 -5.52 -6.10
N LEU A 321 -6.97 -4.82 -5.55
CA LEU A 321 -7.67 -5.24 -4.34
C LEU A 321 -8.34 -6.61 -4.54
N ALA A 322 -9.17 -6.74 -5.58
CA ALA A 322 -9.93 -7.97 -5.84
C ALA A 322 -9.01 -9.18 -6.11
N VAL A 323 -7.99 -8.98 -6.97
CA VAL A 323 -7.04 -10.05 -7.31
C VAL A 323 -6.24 -10.47 -6.09
N ALA A 324 -5.62 -9.53 -5.34
CA ALA A 324 -4.86 -9.88 -4.15
C ALA A 324 -5.73 -10.61 -3.13
N THR A 325 -6.93 -10.11 -2.83
CA THR A 325 -7.85 -10.76 -1.88
C THR A 325 -8.19 -12.20 -2.33
N ALA A 326 -8.53 -12.39 -3.60
CA ALA A 326 -8.87 -13.72 -4.13
C ALA A 326 -7.70 -14.71 -4.02
N LEU A 327 -6.48 -14.27 -4.33
CA LEU A 327 -5.28 -15.12 -4.32
C LEU A 327 -4.79 -15.48 -2.91
N PHE A 328 -5.22 -14.72 -1.89
CA PHE A 328 -4.80 -14.98 -0.51
C PHE A 328 -5.90 -15.63 0.34
N ASP A 329 -7.16 -15.30 0.14
CA ASP A 329 -8.25 -15.70 1.03
C ASP A 329 -9.06 -16.89 0.50
N ASP A 330 -8.93 -17.22 -0.79
CA ASP A 330 -9.46 -18.48 -1.33
C ASP A 330 -8.36 -19.57 -1.26
N PRO A 331 -8.56 -20.68 -0.51
CA PRO A 331 -7.51 -21.67 -0.28
C PRO A 331 -7.07 -22.40 -1.56
N GLU A 332 -7.96 -22.58 -2.54
CA GLU A 332 -7.65 -23.24 -3.80
C GLU A 332 -6.78 -22.33 -4.69
N ALA A 333 -7.13 -21.05 -4.77
CA ALA A 333 -6.34 -20.06 -5.48
C ALA A 333 -4.97 -19.87 -4.81
N ALA A 334 -4.91 -19.74 -3.48
CA ALA A 334 -3.67 -19.58 -2.72
C ALA A 334 -2.68 -20.74 -2.97
N GLU A 335 -3.16 -21.98 -2.96
CA GLU A 335 -2.33 -23.17 -3.24
C GLU A 335 -1.87 -23.19 -4.72
N THR A 336 -2.78 -22.89 -5.65
CA THR A 336 -2.47 -22.85 -7.09
C THR A 336 -1.40 -21.81 -7.39
N VAL A 337 -1.57 -20.59 -6.86
CA VAL A 337 -0.64 -19.48 -7.06
C VAL A 337 0.70 -19.75 -6.40
N TYR A 338 0.70 -20.29 -5.19
CA TYR A 338 1.96 -20.64 -4.52
C TYR A 338 2.81 -21.61 -5.37
N ARG A 339 2.21 -22.64 -5.94
CA ARG A 339 2.91 -23.59 -6.83
C ARG A 339 3.42 -22.92 -8.10
N THR A 340 2.67 -21.94 -8.61
CA THR A 340 3.04 -21.19 -9.82
C THR A 340 4.23 -20.27 -9.60
N VAL A 341 4.25 -19.51 -8.47
CA VAL A 341 5.26 -18.48 -8.24
C VAL A 341 6.51 -18.98 -7.51
N LYS A 342 6.43 -20.10 -6.79
CA LYS A 342 7.57 -20.65 -6.05
C LYS A 342 8.79 -20.90 -6.92
N PRO A 343 8.70 -21.53 -8.11
CA PRO A 343 9.86 -21.74 -8.99
C PRO A 343 10.53 -20.44 -9.42
N LEU A 344 9.76 -19.37 -9.67
CA LEU A 344 10.31 -18.06 -10.06
C LEU A 344 11.23 -17.47 -8.96
N ALA A 345 10.85 -17.65 -7.70
CA ALA A 345 11.63 -17.13 -6.60
C ALA A 345 12.91 -17.93 -6.33
N GLU A 346 12.90 -19.24 -6.60
CA GLU A 346 14.08 -20.10 -6.47
C GLU A 346 15.18 -19.66 -7.45
N THR A 347 14.81 -19.10 -8.61
CA THR A 347 15.73 -18.56 -9.63
C THR A 347 16.09 -17.10 -9.42
N SER A 348 15.33 -16.35 -8.61
CA SER A 348 15.50 -14.89 -8.47
C SER A 348 16.79 -14.46 -7.78
N GLY A 349 17.43 -15.35 -7.00
CA GLY A 349 18.71 -15.08 -6.37
C GLY A 349 18.71 -13.96 -5.31
N ALA A 350 19.93 -13.57 -4.90
CA ALA A 350 20.16 -12.41 -4.02
C ALA A 350 20.49 -11.17 -4.88
N PRO A 351 20.27 -9.96 -4.34
CA PRO A 351 19.73 -9.63 -3.03
C PRO A 351 18.21 -9.86 -2.91
N ALA A 352 17.62 -9.56 -1.75
CA ALA A 352 16.17 -9.64 -1.54
C ALA A 352 15.41 -8.59 -2.38
N ALA A 353 14.09 -8.78 -2.58
CA ALA A 353 13.23 -7.77 -3.19
C ALA A 353 13.32 -6.43 -2.42
N PRO A 354 13.29 -5.28 -3.11
CA PRO A 354 13.05 -5.06 -4.55
C PRO A 354 14.33 -5.07 -5.43
N ARG A 355 15.46 -5.55 -4.93
CA ARG A 355 16.75 -5.50 -5.66
C ARG A 355 17.12 -6.77 -6.42
N ASN A 356 16.35 -7.86 -6.27
CA ASN A 356 16.64 -9.09 -7.00
C ASN A 356 16.36 -8.96 -8.50
N PRO A 357 17.00 -9.79 -9.35
CA PRO A 357 16.83 -9.74 -10.80
C PRO A 357 15.38 -9.86 -11.26
N LEU A 358 14.60 -10.76 -10.66
CA LEU A 358 13.20 -10.97 -11.03
C LEU A 358 12.35 -9.73 -10.77
N TRP A 359 12.55 -9.07 -9.61
CA TRP A 359 11.84 -7.85 -9.29
C TRP A 359 12.25 -6.68 -10.17
N THR A 360 13.54 -6.61 -10.50
CA THR A 360 14.06 -5.62 -11.45
C THR A 360 13.46 -5.81 -12.84
N ALA A 361 13.37 -7.04 -13.35
CA ALA A 361 12.70 -7.36 -14.60
C ALA A 361 11.21 -6.98 -14.55
N ALA A 362 10.51 -7.32 -13.46
CA ALA A 362 9.12 -6.94 -13.24
C ALA A 362 8.89 -5.43 -13.31
N ALA A 363 9.73 -4.66 -12.63
CA ALA A 363 9.62 -3.20 -12.59
C ALA A 363 10.00 -2.55 -13.93
N ARG A 364 10.97 -3.10 -14.64
CA ARG A 364 11.51 -2.54 -15.87
C ARG A 364 10.69 -2.93 -17.09
N GLU A 365 10.37 -4.22 -17.21
CA GLU A 365 9.78 -4.82 -18.39
C GLU A 365 8.30 -5.16 -18.23
N GLY A 366 7.80 -5.20 -16.98
CA GLY A 366 6.43 -5.59 -16.69
C GLY A 366 6.13 -7.00 -17.22
N LEU A 367 4.95 -7.19 -17.80
CA LEU A 367 4.54 -8.46 -18.39
C LEU A 367 5.08 -8.70 -19.81
N ALA A 368 5.98 -7.86 -20.33
CA ALA A 368 6.74 -8.20 -21.53
C ALA A 368 7.76 -9.32 -21.25
N ASP A 369 8.18 -9.49 -19.99
CA ASP A 369 8.93 -10.67 -19.56
C ASP A 369 8.06 -11.94 -19.67
N PRO A 370 8.50 -12.99 -20.39
CA PRO A 370 7.68 -14.16 -20.69
C PRO A 370 7.38 -15.02 -19.45
N GLU A 371 8.30 -15.10 -18.49
CA GLU A 371 8.10 -15.89 -17.27
C GLU A 371 7.10 -15.21 -16.34
N LEU A 372 7.25 -13.90 -16.14
CA LEU A 372 6.29 -13.09 -15.36
C LEU A 372 4.92 -13.08 -16.02
N ARG A 373 4.85 -13.00 -17.35
CA ARG A 373 3.58 -13.11 -18.08
C ARG A 373 2.90 -14.44 -17.87
N ALA A 374 3.61 -15.55 -18.01
CA ALA A 374 3.05 -16.88 -17.79
C ALA A 374 2.51 -17.05 -16.37
N ALA A 375 3.28 -16.58 -15.37
CA ALA A 375 2.84 -16.58 -13.97
C ALA A 375 1.62 -15.69 -13.74
N ALA A 376 1.58 -14.48 -14.32
CA ALA A 376 0.44 -13.59 -14.21
C ALA A 376 -0.83 -14.19 -14.84
N ILE A 377 -0.74 -14.81 -16.01
CA ILE A 377 -1.87 -15.51 -16.65
C ILE A 377 -2.42 -16.58 -15.72
N ALA A 378 -1.57 -17.40 -15.10
CA ALA A 378 -2.01 -18.42 -14.16
C ALA A 378 -2.63 -17.82 -12.89
N CYS A 379 -2.03 -16.77 -12.32
CA CYS A 379 -2.55 -16.08 -11.13
C CYS A 379 -3.92 -15.45 -11.39
N PHE A 380 -4.07 -14.68 -12.47
CA PHE A 380 -5.36 -14.06 -12.80
C PHE A 380 -6.40 -15.10 -13.20
N GLY A 381 -5.99 -16.19 -13.84
CA GLY A 381 -6.85 -17.34 -14.13
C GLY A 381 -7.37 -18.03 -12.87
N ALA A 382 -6.58 -18.09 -11.79
CA ALA A 382 -7.01 -18.59 -10.48
C ALA A 382 -7.88 -17.60 -9.71
N ALA A 383 -7.67 -16.28 -9.89
CA ALA A 383 -8.42 -15.25 -9.20
C ALA A 383 -9.91 -15.21 -9.61
N LEU A 384 -10.23 -15.36 -10.90
CA LEU A 384 -11.61 -15.24 -11.39
C LEU A 384 -12.59 -16.26 -10.75
N PRO A 385 -12.31 -17.59 -10.72
CA PRO A 385 -13.19 -18.53 -10.03
C PRO A 385 -13.17 -18.35 -8.50
N ALA A 386 -12.05 -17.89 -7.92
CA ALA A 386 -11.99 -17.57 -6.50
C ALA A 386 -12.92 -16.40 -6.15
N LEU A 387 -12.94 -15.33 -6.95
CA LEU A 387 -13.86 -14.20 -6.78
C LEU A 387 -15.33 -14.66 -6.83
N GLU A 388 -15.66 -15.64 -7.67
CA GLU A 388 -17.02 -16.19 -7.72
C GLU A 388 -17.35 -16.96 -6.44
N ARG A 389 -16.45 -17.83 -5.94
CA ARG A 389 -16.61 -18.54 -4.67
C ARG A 389 -16.74 -17.62 -3.46
N MET A 390 -16.03 -16.49 -3.50
CA MET A 390 -16.07 -15.45 -2.47
C MET A 390 -17.29 -14.53 -2.57
N GLY A 391 -18.18 -14.74 -3.55
CA GLY A 391 -19.41 -13.95 -3.75
C GLY A 391 -19.18 -12.55 -4.31
N ALA A 392 -18.07 -12.30 -5.00
CA ALA A 392 -17.84 -11.04 -5.69
C ALA A 392 -18.91 -10.78 -6.74
N SER A 393 -19.37 -9.53 -6.87
CA SER A 393 -20.38 -9.15 -7.84
C SER A 393 -19.92 -9.40 -9.28
N GLY A 394 -20.88 -9.57 -10.19
CA GLY A 394 -20.59 -9.68 -11.63
C GLY A 394 -19.75 -8.53 -12.13
N ALA A 395 -20.04 -7.31 -11.71
CA ALA A 395 -19.30 -6.11 -12.11
C ALA A 395 -17.82 -6.14 -11.67
N VAL A 396 -17.52 -6.61 -10.46
CA VAL A 396 -16.13 -6.80 -10.00
C VAL A 396 -15.42 -7.84 -10.85
N ARG A 397 -16.07 -8.99 -11.09
CA ARG A 397 -15.50 -10.07 -11.91
C ARG A 397 -15.27 -9.63 -13.35
N ASP A 398 -16.21 -8.90 -13.95
CA ASP A 398 -16.09 -8.36 -15.31
C ASP A 398 -14.96 -7.34 -15.41
N THR A 399 -14.76 -6.51 -14.37
CA THR A 399 -13.63 -5.56 -14.33
C THR A 399 -12.28 -6.29 -14.28
N VAL A 400 -12.16 -7.34 -13.47
CA VAL A 400 -10.95 -8.16 -13.41
C VAL A 400 -10.71 -8.91 -14.71
N ALA A 401 -11.77 -9.46 -15.35
CA ALA A 401 -11.68 -10.13 -16.64
C ALA A 401 -11.24 -9.15 -17.75
N ALA A 402 -11.82 -7.96 -17.80
CA ALA A 402 -11.44 -6.92 -18.76
C ALA A 402 -9.97 -6.47 -18.59
N PHE A 403 -9.50 -6.34 -17.36
CA PHE A 403 -8.07 -6.05 -17.09
C PHE A 403 -7.18 -7.20 -17.56
N THR A 404 -7.59 -8.44 -17.28
CA THR A 404 -6.86 -9.64 -17.73
C THR A 404 -6.72 -9.67 -19.26
N ASP A 405 -7.80 -9.44 -19.97
CA ASP A 405 -7.82 -9.43 -21.45
C ASP A 405 -7.04 -8.25 -22.03
N ARG A 406 -7.12 -7.07 -21.39
CA ARG A 406 -6.44 -5.87 -21.90
C ARG A 406 -4.93 -5.94 -21.69
N TYR A 407 -4.49 -6.38 -20.53
CA TYR A 407 -3.09 -6.32 -20.11
C TYR A 407 -2.45 -7.69 -20.00
N VAL A 408 -2.91 -8.54 -19.11
CA VAL A 408 -2.22 -9.79 -18.73
C VAL A 408 -2.07 -10.74 -19.91
N ALA A 409 -3.17 -11.01 -20.61
CA ALA A 409 -3.19 -11.91 -21.77
C ALA A 409 -2.29 -11.40 -22.92
N ARG A 410 -2.07 -10.09 -22.99
CA ARG A 410 -1.28 -9.45 -24.05
C ARG A 410 0.17 -9.15 -23.64
N GLY A 411 0.59 -9.51 -22.42
CA GLY A 411 1.92 -9.19 -21.91
C GLY A 411 2.16 -7.69 -21.73
N ARG A 412 1.13 -6.95 -21.32
CA ARG A 412 1.14 -5.50 -21.12
C ARG A 412 0.76 -5.16 -19.68
N CYS A 413 1.03 -3.93 -19.29
CA CYS A 413 0.61 -3.34 -18.02
C CYS A 413 0.06 -1.93 -18.25
N PRO A 414 -0.56 -1.27 -17.26
CA PRO A 414 -1.11 0.08 -17.40
C PRO A 414 -0.11 1.12 -17.92
N ALA A 415 1.16 1.02 -17.55
CA ALA A 415 2.22 1.91 -18.04
C ALA A 415 2.36 1.92 -19.58
N ASP A 416 2.00 0.82 -20.24
CA ASP A 416 2.10 0.70 -21.70
C ASP A 416 0.99 1.45 -22.45
N ASP A 417 -0.06 1.88 -21.76
CA ASP A 417 -1.19 2.64 -22.34
C ASP A 417 -1.04 4.16 -22.15
N LEU A 418 -0.07 4.58 -21.34
CA LEU A 418 0.12 6.01 -21.08
C LEU A 418 0.74 6.71 -22.30
N PRO A 419 0.13 7.81 -22.78
CA PRO A 419 0.69 8.63 -23.86
C PRO A 419 2.01 9.28 -23.42
N GLU A 420 2.70 9.97 -24.35
CA GLU A 420 3.91 10.71 -23.99
C GLU A 420 3.61 11.80 -22.95
N PRO A 421 4.60 12.19 -22.11
CA PRO A 421 4.36 13.12 -21.01
C PRO A 421 3.75 14.48 -21.43
N GLY A 422 4.03 14.93 -22.63
CA GLY A 422 3.47 16.19 -23.17
C GLY A 422 1.99 16.11 -23.50
N ASP A 423 1.47 14.91 -23.74
CA ASP A 423 0.07 14.65 -24.07
C ASP A 423 -0.74 14.15 -22.86
N LEU A 424 -0.06 13.88 -21.74
CA LEU A 424 -0.69 13.49 -20.50
C LEU A 424 -1.45 14.67 -19.90
N THR A 425 -2.74 14.47 -19.63
CA THR A 425 -3.55 15.43 -18.85
C THR A 425 -4.12 14.74 -17.62
N ALA A 426 -4.30 15.49 -16.54
CA ALA A 426 -4.97 14.95 -15.34
C ALA A 426 -6.40 14.49 -15.68
N ARG A 427 -7.03 15.12 -16.68
CA ARG A 427 -8.36 14.74 -17.19
C ARG A 427 -8.33 13.41 -17.93
N SER A 428 -7.32 13.14 -18.76
CA SER A 428 -7.18 11.85 -19.44
C SER A 428 -6.93 10.70 -18.45
N LEU A 429 -6.17 10.95 -17.39
CA LEU A 429 -5.88 9.97 -16.34
C LEU A 429 -7.06 9.72 -15.38
N SER A 430 -7.95 10.69 -15.22
CA SER A 430 -9.16 10.55 -14.41
C SER A 430 -10.37 10.02 -15.19
N ALA A 431 -10.42 10.20 -16.50
CA ALA A 431 -11.57 9.91 -17.35
C ALA A 431 -11.42 8.66 -18.23
N ASP A 432 -10.21 8.26 -18.60
CA ASP A 432 -10.01 7.36 -19.75
C ASP A 432 -10.11 5.86 -19.41
N GLN A 433 -10.31 5.48 -18.16
CA GLN A 433 -10.59 4.08 -17.81
C GLN A 433 -12.10 3.76 -17.67
N SER A 434 -12.96 4.73 -17.90
CA SER A 434 -14.43 4.48 -18.02
C SER A 434 -14.79 3.46 -19.11
N ARG A 435 -13.83 3.07 -19.96
CA ARG A 435 -13.98 1.97 -20.94
C ARG A 435 -13.78 0.58 -20.33
N LEU A 436 -13.25 0.48 -19.09
CA LEU A 436 -13.19 -0.76 -18.33
C LEU A 436 -14.39 -0.92 -17.41
N SER A 437 -15.05 0.18 -17.03
CA SER A 437 -16.24 0.19 -16.21
C SER A 437 -17.45 -0.09 -17.10
N GLY A 438 -18.00 -1.28 -16.98
CA GLY A 438 -19.41 -1.49 -17.33
C GLY A 438 -20.32 -0.51 -16.57
N PRO A 439 -21.64 -0.45 -16.81
CA PRO A 439 -22.53 0.54 -16.20
C PRO A 439 -22.37 0.52 -14.67
N ASN A 440 -22.15 1.69 -14.11
CA ASN A 440 -22.01 2.04 -12.67
C ASN A 440 -22.17 0.87 -11.70
N LEU A 441 -21.11 0.51 -10.98
CA LEU A 441 -21.08 -0.49 -9.90
C LEU A 441 -22.18 -0.28 -8.84
N LEU A 442 -22.76 0.92 -8.76
CA LEU A 442 -23.72 1.36 -7.75
C LEU A 442 -25.18 1.41 -8.25
N SER A 443 -25.51 1.01 -9.50
CA SER A 443 -26.88 1.03 -10.02
C SER A 443 -27.64 -0.29 -9.87
N GLY A 444 -27.30 -1.12 -8.89
CA GLY A 444 -28.15 -2.22 -8.45
C GLY A 444 -29.28 -1.69 -7.53
N PRO A 445 -30.54 -2.22 -7.62
CA PRO A 445 -31.61 -1.79 -6.73
C PRO A 445 -31.24 -2.13 -5.29
N SER A 446 -31.10 -1.11 -4.45
CA SER A 446 -30.98 -1.24 -3.00
C SER A 446 -32.22 -1.94 -2.44
N ARG A 447 -32.14 -3.24 -2.19
CA ARG A 447 -33.09 -3.91 -1.31
C ARG A 447 -32.68 -3.62 0.13
N LEU A 448 -32.99 -2.44 0.62
CA LEU A 448 -33.16 -2.23 2.05
C LEU A 448 -34.34 -3.10 2.47
N SER A 449 -34.04 -4.26 3.04
CA SER A 449 -35.04 -5.09 3.71
C SER A 449 -35.49 -4.31 4.95
N ASP A 450 -36.75 -3.87 4.95
CA ASP A 450 -37.51 -3.44 6.12
C ASP A 450 -37.41 -4.49 7.23
N ARG A 451 -36.47 -4.33 8.12
CA ARG A 451 -36.47 -5.02 9.42
C ARG A 451 -37.11 -4.10 10.44
N THR A 452 -38.44 -4.16 10.52
CA THR A 452 -39.20 -3.62 11.63
C THR A 452 -38.77 -4.33 12.93
N PRO A 453 -38.35 -3.64 13.97
CA PRO A 453 -38.02 -4.29 15.24
C PRO A 453 -39.31 -4.87 15.89
N PRO A 454 -39.24 -6.02 16.60
CA PRO A 454 -40.37 -6.60 17.28
C PRO A 454 -40.82 -5.69 18.46
N ARG A 455 -42.13 -5.45 18.53
CA ARG A 455 -42.78 -4.71 19.65
C ARG A 455 -42.58 -5.46 20.97
N PRO A 456 -42.30 -4.77 22.08
CA PRO A 456 -42.26 -5.40 23.39
C PRO A 456 -43.63 -5.90 23.81
N GLY A 457 -43.70 -7.21 24.12
CA GLY A 457 -44.90 -7.87 24.65
C GLY A 457 -45.23 -7.32 26.06
N LYS A 458 -46.52 -7.03 26.26
CA LYS A 458 -47.10 -6.67 27.58
C LYS A 458 -46.96 -7.88 28.51
N ALA A 459 -46.36 -7.65 29.67
CA ALA A 459 -46.43 -8.58 30.80
C ALA A 459 -47.88 -8.61 31.30
N ALA A 460 -48.48 -9.77 31.36
CA ALA A 460 -49.73 -10.02 32.11
C ALA A 460 -49.37 -10.47 33.52
N SER A 461 -49.95 -9.78 34.44
CA SER A 461 -49.96 -10.12 35.87
C SER A 461 -50.85 -11.33 36.15
N ALA A 462 -50.36 -12.33 36.84
CA ALA A 462 -51.03 -13.11 37.88
C ALA A 462 -49.95 -13.78 38.75
#